data_c177a3720bb5b7f8540aa93243ef7155
#
_entry.id   c177a3720bb5b7f8540aa93243ef7155
#
_cell.length_a   1.000
_cell.length_b   1.000
_cell.length_c   1.000
_cell.angle_alpha   90.00
_cell.angle_beta   90.00
_cell.angle_gamma   90.00
#
_symmetry.space_group_name_H-M   'P 1'
#
loop_
_entity.id
_entity.type
_entity.pdbx_description
1 polymer ?
#
loop_
_entity_poly.entity_id
_entity_poly.type
_entity_poly.pdbx_seq_one_letter_code
_entity_poly.pdbx_strand_id
1 'polypeptide(L)'
;MCINCRLAEAIGHLTGAKARTASAPLFDRRWFLERSLAGAAAVSLPMPTVVFAQDRPVSTAEPEAGPPQVIFRGGRIFTQAADKPWAQAVAVRGKKILAVGEDAEIEKLAGPDTRTIDLDGRLMLPGFVEGHTHPFLGSFFTNGVDLQLPTGKDALAAIAEYAQANPTGPVRGFGWRVDMFPPEGPSKADLDAIVPDRPAYFFAIDAHSLWANSKALEMAGVTRDTPDPIPGFSYYARDENGETTGYVLEVVAVLTVVNAVAAISVAGMSDLLAEWLPKAAAAGITTVFDAGVPPIGDDQGGLIQLYADLEQRGALPFRVVASYSVKGPPVAGATQALLDLKGRIDTELVQVNVLKIVGDGTQEGYTAWLLQPYADREGYIGASPFSLDEWKHMVSEADRAGIDVHVHACGERTTRVALDAIEAAMIANPKRERRNAIAHLVYVDDADMPRFKELGVTAQFSANWMTADPDTMGILPDRYGPERHSKLYRPRTMLEAGGRISFGTDWPAAGYFSTYKPLDSIQIATTRQLIGKADAQILEPAAERLDLAQAIHANTLGAAYQLRMEDRVGSIEPGKLADLIVLEKNVFDLDPHEVATTRIDMTMMNGRFTHGDPG
;
A
#
# COMPACT_ATOMS: atom_id res chain seq x y z
N MET A 1 -7.06 -13.83 4.17
CA MET A 1 -7.44 -12.49 4.71
C MET A 1 -6.20 -11.64 4.66
N CYS A 2 -6.22 -10.52 3.91
CA CYS A 2 -5.08 -9.62 3.93
C CYS A 2 -4.81 -9.20 5.38
N ILE A 3 -3.60 -9.25 5.79
CA ILE A 3 -3.21 -9.12 7.18
C ILE A 3 -3.41 -7.71 7.70
N ASN A 4 -3.14 -6.73 6.85
CA ASN A 4 -3.39 -5.35 7.19
C ASN A 4 -4.83 -5.14 7.66
N CYS A 5 -5.73 -5.94 7.12
CA CYS A 5 -7.12 -5.90 7.50
C CYS A 5 -7.39 -6.51 8.88
N ARG A 6 -6.77 -7.64 9.23
CA ARG A 6 -6.93 -8.25 10.56
C ARG A 6 -6.22 -7.45 11.65
N LEU A 7 -5.06 -6.88 11.32
CA LEU A 7 -4.33 -6.02 12.26
C LEU A 7 -5.17 -4.80 12.65
N ALA A 8 -5.80 -4.17 11.67
CA ALA A 8 -6.64 -3.00 11.89
C ALA A 8 -7.86 -3.32 12.79
N GLU A 9 -8.51 -4.47 12.57
CA GLU A 9 -9.64 -4.92 13.39
C GLU A 9 -9.23 -5.26 14.83
N ALA A 10 -8.10 -5.93 15.00
CA ALA A 10 -7.60 -6.27 16.33
C ALA A 10 -7.12 -5.02 17.10
N ILE A 11 -6.58 -4.00 16.44
CA ILE A 11 -6.30 -2.70 17.06
C ILE A 11 -7.59 -2.06 17.58
N GLY A 12 -8.66 -2.07 16.77
CA GLY A 12 -9.98 -1.55 17.17
C GLY A 12 -10.54 -2.23 18.40
N HIS A 13 -10.53 -3.56 18.43
CA HIS A 13 -11.07 -4.34 19.56
C HIS A 13 -10.27 -4.19 20.85
N LEU A 14 -8.95 -4.10 20.80
CA LEU A 14 -8.10 -3.96 21.98
C LEU A 14 -8.21 -2.59 22.66
N THR A 15 -8.45 -1.54 21.87
CA THR A 15 -8.63 -0.19 22.44
C THR A 15 -10.03 0.04 23.01
N GLY A 16 -11.06 -0.63 22.47
CA GLY A 16 -12.45 -0.52 22.94
C GLY A 16 -12.75 -1.27 24.25
N ALA A 17 -12.03 -2.37 24.53
CA ALA A 17 -12.28 -3.22 25.70
C ALA A 17 -11.94 -2.58 27.06
N LYS A 18 -11.14 -1.52 27.10
CA LYS A 18 -10.74 -0.82 28.34
C LYS A 18 -11.63 0.36 28.73
N ALA A 19 -12.62 0.74 27.92
CA ALA A 19 -13.46 1.91 28.17
C ALA A 19 -14.69 1.63 29.09
N ARG A 20 -14.84 0.46 29.65
CA ARG A 20 -16.06 0.07 30.42
C ARG A 20 -15.92 0.00 31.93
N THR A 21 -15.03 0.73 32.56
CA THR A 21 -15.15 0.99 34.01
C THR A 21 -14.35 2.24 34.37
N ALA A 22 -14.94 3.39 34.32
CA ALA A 22 -14.85 4.51 35.26
C ALA A 22 -15.34 5.79 34.57
N SER A 23 -16.38 6.38 35.07
CA SER A 23 -16.75 7.75 34.83
C SER A 23 -15.63 8.67 35.36
N ALA A 24 -14.78 9.16 34.47
CA ALA A 24 -13.79 10.17 34.78
C ALA A 24 -14.26 11.54 34.22
N PRO A 25 -14.04 12.64 34.97
CA PRO A 25 -14.52 13.97 34.59
C PRO A 25 -13.71 14.54 33.42
N LEU A 26 -14.37 15.40 32.66
CA LEU A 26 -13.86 16.17 31.53
C LEU A 26 -12.48 16.75 31.80
N PHE A 27 -11.53 16.49 30.88
CA PHE A 27 -10.15 16.97 30.95
C PHE A 27 -10.08 18.50 30.94
N ASP A 28 -9.49 19.09 31.97
CA ASP A 28 -9.19 20.53 32.06
C ASP A 28 -7.88 20.84 31.30
N ARG A 29 -7.94 21.86 30.46
CA ARG A 29 -6.81 22.41 29.66
C ARG A 29 -5.58 22.77 30.49
N ARG A 30 -5.73 23.03 31.79
CA ARG A 30 -4.63 23.38 32.70
C ARG A 30 -3.74 22.20 33.07
N TRP A 31 -4.31 20.98 33.15
CA TRP A 31 -3.57 19.76 33.45
C TRP A 31 -2.54 19.39 32.36
N PHE A 32 -2.83 19.73 31.11
CA PHE A 32 -1.94 19.46 29.96
C PHE A 32 -0.71 20.37 29.94
N LEU A 33 -0.85 21.63 30.36
CA LEU A 33 0.23 22.60 30.33
C LEU A 33 1.22 22.47 31.50
N GLU A 34 0.80 21.93 32.63
CA GLU A 34 1.67 21.82 33.81
C GLU A 34 2.63 20.64 33.79
N ARG A 35 2.37 19.61 32.96
CA ARG A 35 3.26 18.44 32.80
C ARG A 35 4.20 18.50 31.62
N SER A 36 3.99 19.41 30.70
CA SER A 36 4.90 19.65 29.55
C SER A 36 6.18 20.42 29.91
N LEU A 37 6.28 20.92 31.13
CA LEU A 37 7.44 21.74 31.58
C LEU A 37 8.45 20.98 32.46
N ALA A 38 8.26 19.72 32.76
CA ALA A 38 9.12 18.95 33.67
C ALA A 38 10.06 17.96 33.00
N GLY A 39 10.17 17.94 31.65
CA GLY A 39 10.96 16.96 30.89
C GLY A 39 12.07 17.52 29.99
N ALA A 40 12.46 18.80 30.14
CA ALA A 40 13.46 19.43 29.27
C ALA A 40 14.85 19.43 29.91
N ALA A 41 15.53 18.32 29.96
CA ALA A 41 16.98 18.21 30.12
C ALA A 41 17.49 16.95 29.45
N ALA A 42 17.60 16.94 28.13
CA ALA A 42 18.38 15.96 27.37
C ALA A 42 18.96 16.65 26.14
N VAL A 43 20.25 16.79 26.17
CA VAL A 43 21.28 16.98 25.15
C VAL A 43 20.74 17.14 23.71
N SER A 44 20.81 18.37 23.22
CA SER A 44 20.61 18.74 21.81
C SER A 44 21.81 18.31 20.97
N LEU A 45 21.69 17.24 20.24
CA LEU A 45 22.45 17.02 19.00
C LEU A 45 21.69 17.72 17.87
N PRO A 46 22.38 18.44 16.95
CA PRO A 46 21.70 19.07 15.83
C PRO A 46 21.20 18.00 14.87
N MET A 47 19.89 17.78 14.85
CA MET A 47 19.25 17.09 13.71
C MET A 47 19.41 17.97 12.48
N PRO A 48 19.68 17.40 11.29
CA PRO A 48 19.60 18.14 10.05
C PRO A 48 18.16 18.64 9.92
N THR A 49 18.01 19.94 9.96
CA THR A 49 16.73 20.61 9.68
C THR A 49 16.39 20.31 8.23
N VAL A 50 15.41 19.42 8.01
CA VAL A 50 14.74 19.34 6.71
C VAL A 50 14.00 20.67 6.59
N VAL A 51 14.61 21.60 5.90
CA VAL A 51 13.98 22.86 5.51
C VAL A 51 12.98 22.49 4.43
N PHE A 52 11.75 22.21 4.83
CA PHE A 52 10.63 22.42 3.92
C PHE A 52 10.68 23.90 3.58
N ALA A 53 10.64 24.22 2.27
CA ALA A 53 10.56 25.60 1.82
C ALA A 53 9.35 26.27 2.51
N GLN A 54 9.59 26.88 3.66
CA GLN A 54 8.60 27.65 4.41
C GLN A 54 8.60 29.06 3.87
N ASP A 55 7.37 29.59 3.81
CA ASP A 55 7.04 31.01 3.65
C ASP A 55 6.94 31.57 2.22
N ARG A 56 6.06 30.93 1.41
CA ARG A 56 5.16 31.76 0.61
C ARG A 56 3.72 31.36 0.95
N PRO A 57 2.84 32.33 1.33
CA PRO A 57 1.42 32.03 1.50
C PRO A 57 0.91 31.44 0.18
N VAL A 58 0.37 30.22 0.23
CA VAL A 58 -0.27 29.60 -0.93
C VAL A 58 -1.48 30.47 -1.26
N SER A 59 -1.36 31.25 -2.33
CA SER A 59 -2.52 31.94 -2.91
C SER A 59 -3.51 30.88 -3.36
N THR A 60 -4.66 30.82 -2.74
CA THR A 60 -5.75 29.88 -3.07
C THR A 60 -6.51 30.27 -4.33
N ALA A 61 -6.16 31.36 -4.99
CA ALA A 61 -6.74 31.77 -6.27
C ALA A 61 -5.83 31.30 -7.41
N GLU A 62 -6.32 30.37 -8.25
CA GLU A 62 -5.69 30.07 -9.53
C GLU A 62 -5.71 31.35 -10.39
N PRO A 63 -4.58 31.77 -10.99
CA PRO A 63 -4.62 32.84 -11.98
C PRO A 63 -5.38 32.32 -13.21
N GLU A 64 -6.62 32.79 -13.40
CA GLU A 64 -7.47 32.40 -14.54
C GLU A 64 -6.89 32.87 -15.90
N ALA A 65 -5.94 33.81 -15.89
CA ALA A 65 -5.28 34.32 -17.09
C ALA A 65 -3.81 34.65 -16.81
N GLY A 66 -2.95 34.51 -17.83
CA GLY A 66 -1.53 34.86 -17.74
C GLY A 66 -0.58 33.78 -18.26
N PRO A 67 0.73 34.07 -18.29
CA PRO A 67 1.76 33.11 -18.68
C PRO A 67 1.87 31.95 -17.68
N PRO A 68 2.48 30.82 -18.07
CA PRO A 68 2.80 29.72 -17.15
C PRO A 68 3.83 30.16 -16.11
N GLN A 69 3.77 29.57 -14.90
CA GLN A 69 4.84 29.75 -13.91
C GLN A 69 6.06 28.89 -14.26
N VAL A 70 5.84 27.70 -14.82
CA VAL A 70 6.92 26.77 -15.15
C VAL A 70 6.72 26.25 -16.57
N ILE A 71 7.80 26.21 -17.33
CA ILE A 71 7.91 25.48 -18.59
C ILE A 71 9.02 24.44 -18.44
N PHE A 72 8.69 23.17 -18.70
CA PHE A 72 9.65 22.10 -18.92
C PHE A 72 9.89 21.98 -20.42
N ARG A 73 11.14 21.88 -20.88
CA ARG A 73 11.51 21.76 -22.29
C ARG A 73 12.70 20.82 -22.49
N GLY A 74 12.99 20.50 -23.75
CA GLY A 74 14.16 19.70 -24.13
C GLY A 74 14.08 18.26 -23.61
N GLY A 75 12.88 17.74 -23.35
CA GLY A 75 12.68 16.41 -22.76
C GLY A 75 12.08 15.39 -23.71
N ARG A 76 12.04 14.16 -23.23
CA ARG A 76 11.22 13.07 -23.75
C ARG A 76 9.99 12.94 -22.84
N ILE A 77 8.83 13.39 -23.28
CA ILE A 77 7.61 13.43 -22.47
C ILE A 77 6.65 12.36 -22.94
N PHE A 78 6.49 11.28 -22.16
CA PHE A 78 5.50 10.24 -22.44
C PHE A 78 4.18 10.61 -21.78
N THR A 79 3.23 11.09 -22.58
CA THR A 79 2.03 11.78 -22.09
C THR A 79 0.93 10.86 -21.61
N GLN A 80 0.88 9.61 -22.04
CA GLN A 80 -0.26 8.69 -21.90
C GLN A 80 -1.54 9.16 -22.63
N ALA A 81 -1.50 10.26 -23.38
CA ALA A 81 -2.61 10.70 -24.22
C ALA A 81 -2.64 9.90 -25.53
N ALA A 82 -3.82 9.39 -25.90
CA ALA A 82 -3.96 8.49 -27.04
C ALA A 82 -3.64 9.17 -28.39
N ASP A 83 -3.96 10.45 -28.52
CA ASP A 83 -3.78 11.24 -29.74
C ASP A 83 -2.38 11.87 -29.86
N LYS A 84 -1.68 12.04 -28.73
CA LYS A 84 -0.33 12.63 -28.68
C LYS A 84 0.54 11.94 -27.64
N PRO A 85 0.98 10.68 -27.86
CA PRO A 85 1.68 9.91 -26.84
C PRO A 85 3.06 10.45 -26.45
N TRP A 86 3.65 11.32 -27.28
CA TRP A 86 4.95 11.96 -27.02
C TRP A 86 4.93 13.45 -27.26
N ALA A 87 5.69 14.20 -26.46
CA ALA A 87 5.92 15.64 -26.58
C ALA A 87 7.36 15.99 -26.16
N GLN A 88 7.77 17.27 -26.33
CA GLN A 88 9.09 17.79 -25.94
C GLN A 88 8.99 18.75 -24.76
N ALA A 89 7.86 19.46 -24.62
CA ALA A 89 7.67 20.48 -23.61
C ALA A 89 6.28 20.47 -22.97
N VAL A 90 6.21 20.93 -21.71
CA VAL A 90 4.99 21.14 -20.93
C VAL A 90 5.03 22.51 -20.25
N ALA A 91 3.94 23.29 -20.39
CA ALA A 91 3.73 24.51 -19.63
C ALA A 91 2.74 24.26 -18.49
N VAL A 92 3.08 24.73 -17.27
CA VAL A 92 2.26 24.61 -16.05
C VAL A 92 1.83 25.98 -15.58
N ARG A 93 0.53 26.13 -15.29
CA ARG A 93 -0.04 27.32 -14.68
C ARG A 93 -0.93 26.97 -13.50
N GLY A 94 -0.60 27.50 -12.31
CA GLY A 94 -1.28 27.13 -11.06
C GLY A 94 -1.15 25.65 -10.80
N LYS A 95 -2.26 24.98 -10.60
CA LYS A 95 -2.33 23.54 -10.37
C LYS A 95 -2.40 22.73 -11.66
N LYS A 96 -2.49 23.38 -12.85
CA LYS A 96 -2.88 22.69 -14.10
C LYS A 96 -1.80 22.75 -15.18
N ILE A 97 -1.84 21.74 -16.01
CA ILE A 97 -1.14 21.71 -17.29
C ILE A 97 -1.84 22.70 -18.23
N LEU A 98 -1.11 23.73 -18.66
CA LEU A 98 -1.62 24.74 -19.59
C LEU A 98 -1.52 24.27 -21.04
N ALA A 99 -0.39 23.69 -21.43
CA ALA A 99 -0.12 23.25 -22.78
C ALA A 99 0.93 22.13 -22.81
N VAL A 100 0.86 21.30 -23.86
CA VAL A 100 1.78 20.18 -24.12
C VAL A 100 2.11 20.19 -25.60
N GLY A 101 3.40 20.21 -25.97
CA GLY A 101 3.77 20.30 -27.38
C GLY A 101 5.26 20.20 -27.66
N GLU A 102 5.64 20.79 -28.79
CA GLU A 102 7.03 20.94 -29.18
C GLU A 102 7.66 22.15 -28.45
N ASP A 103 8.97 22.12 -28.21
CA ASP A 103 9.70 23.20 -27.50
C ASP A 103 9.36 24.57 -28.07
N ALA A 104 9.48 24.74 -29.39
CA ALA A 104 9.27 26.01 -30.08
C ALA A 104 7.83 26.56 -29.98
N GLU A 105 6.84 25.71 -29.68
CA GLU A 105 5.45 26.12 -29.45
C GLU A 105 5.24 26.57 -28.01
N ILE A 106 5.73 25.78 -27.09
CA ILE A 106 5.51 25.97 -25.66
C ILE A 106 6.32 27.17 -25.12
N GLU A 107 7.55 27.37 -25.59
CA GLU A 107 8.38 28.52 -25.22
C GLU A 107 7.73 29.89 -25.52
N LYS A 108 6.90 29.96 -26.54
CA LYS A 108 6.16 31.20 -26.88
C LYS A 108 5.16 31.63 -25.79
N LEU A 109 4.79 30.74 -24.91
CA LEU A 109 3.89 31.01 -23.78
C LEU A 109 4.58 31.66 -22.62
N ALA A 110 5.93 31.69 -22.60
CA ALA A 110 6.71 32.24 -21.48
C ALA A 110 6.44 33.74 -21.27
N GLY A 111 6.26 34.11 -20.04
CA GLY A 111 6.24 35.52 -19.59
C GLY A 111 7.52 35.90 -18.84
N PRO A 112 7.61 37.15 -18.38
CA PRO A 112 8.82 37.66 -17.69
C PRO A 112 9.21 36.82 -16.46
N ASP A 113 8.24 36.30 -15.75
CA ASP A 113 8.43 35.55 -14.48
C ASP A 113 8.32 34.02 -14.69
N THR A 114 8.21 33.54 -15.93
CA THR A 114 8.15 32.11 -16.23
C THR A 114 9.50 31.44 -15.97
N ARG A 115 9.52 30.50 -15.08
CA ARG A 115 10.69 29.64 -14.83
C ARG A 115 10.77 28.58 -15.92
N THR A 116 11.90 28.47 -16.58
CA THR A 116 12.15 27.43 -17.58
C THR A 116 13.12 26.39 -17.02
N ILE A 117 12.74 25.13 -17.09
CA ILE A 117 13.52 23.96 -16.66
C ILE A 117 13.88 23.15 -17.90
N ASP A 118 15.17 23.03 -18.17
CA ASP A 118 15.67 22.18 -19.24
C ASP A 118 15.77 20.73 -18.75
N LEU A 119 15.14 19.81 -19.47
CA LEU A 119 15.14 18.40 -19.12
C LEU A 119 16.37 17.66 -19.64
N ASP A 120 17.19 18.27 -20.53
CA ASP A 120 18.40 17.67 -21.09
C ASP A 120 18.17 16.25 -21.66
N GLY A 121 17.04 16.04 -22.34
CA GLY A 121 16.64 14.73 -22.89
C GLY A 121 16.08 13.74 -21.87
N ARG A 122 16.00 14.09 -20.59
CA ARG A 122 15.40 13.23 -19.54
C ARG A 122 13.93 12.92 -19.83
N LEU A 123 13.49 11.78 -19.30
CA LEU A 123 12.10 11.35 -19.45
C LEU A 123 11.20 12.03 -18.41
N MET A 124 10.08 12.57 -18.91
CA MET A 124 8.96 13.00 -18.06
C MET A 124 7.78 12.05 -18.25
N LEU A 125 7.16 11.65 -17.14
CA LEU A 125 5.94 10.85 -17.07
C LEU A 125 4.87 11.59 -16.26
N PRO A 126 3.59 11.17 -16.36
CA PRO A 126 2.59 11.53 -15.35
C PRO A 126 3.06 11.02 -13.97
N GLY A 127 2.70 11.74 -12.91
CA GLY A 127 2.92 11.26 -11.55
C GLY A 127 2.28 9.89 -11.31
N PHE A 128 2.96 9.02 -10.57
CA PHE A 128 2.46 7.69 -10.29
C PHE A 128 1.22 7.72 -9.39
N VAL A 129 0.29 6.83 -9.70
CA VAL A 129 -0.92 6.56 -8.93
C VAL A 129 -0.83 5.15 -8.36
N GLU A 130 -0.71 5.05 -7.04
CA GLU A 130 -0.73 3.80 -6.31
C GLU A 130 -2.18 3.30 -6.16
N GLY A 131 -2.56 2.29 -6.96
CA GLY A 131 -3.91 1.75 -7.00
C GLY A 131 -4.28 0.85 -5.82
N HIS A 132 -3.31 0.50 -4.96
CA HIS A 132 -3.50 -0.30 -3.75
C HIS A 132 -2.24 -0.27 -2.86
N THR A 133 -2.32 0.42 -1.74
CA THR A 133 -1.23 0.50 -0.76
C THR A 133 -1.80 0.75 0.64
N HIS A 134 -0.97 0.65 1.68
CA HIS A 134 -1.37 0.83 3.08
C HIS A 134 -0.37 1.74 3.82
N PRO A 135 -0.36 3.07 3.57
CA PRO A 135 0.67 3.97 4.08
C PRO A 135 0.86 3.93 5.60
N PHE A 136 -0.21 3.89 6.38
CA PHE A 136 -0.11 3.79 7.83
C PHE A 136 0.49 2.47 8.30
N LEU A 137 -0.04 1.36 7.78
CA LEU A 137 0.44 0.03 8.18
C LEU A 137 1.88 -0.21 7.70
N GLY A 138 2.19 0.23 6.48
CA GLY A 138 3.54 0.16 5.96
C GLY A 138 4.54 0.95 6.79
N SER A 139 4.22 2.20 7.11
CA SER A 139 5.06 3.04 7.97
C SER A 139 5.26 2.42 9.36
N PHE A 140 4.22 1.77 9.91
CA PHE A 140 4.31 1.12 11.22
C PHE A 140 5.14 -0.17 11.19
N PHE A 141 4.95 -1.05 10.20
CA PHE A 141 5.66 -2.32 10.14
C PHE A 141 7.12 -2.16 9.78
N THR A 142 7.42 -1.33 8.78
CA THR A 142 8.78 -1.17 8.25
C THR A 142 9.66 -0.22 9.08
N ASN A 143 9.15 0.29 10.20
CA ASN A 143 9.94 1.12 11.10
C ASN A 143 10.91 0.27 11.92
N GLY A 144 12.20 0.56 11.87
CA GLY A 144 13.26 -0.17 12.55
C GLY A 144 14.27 -0.78 11.58
N VAL A 145 14.86 -1.93 11.96
CA VAL A 145 15.83 -2.63 11.11
C VAL A 145 15.12 -3.36 9.96
N ASP A 146 15.67 -3.20 8.75
CA ASP A 146 15.24 -3.95 7.58
C ASP A 146 15.88 -5.35 7.59
N LEU A 147 15.04 -6.39 7.64
CA LEU A 147 15.44 -7.80 7.69
C LEU A 147 15.17 -8.53 6.37
N GLN A 148 14.96 -7.82 5.28
CA GLN A 148 14.81 -8.39 3.93
C GLN A 148 16.18 -8.86 3.40
N LEU A 149 16.79 -9.79 4.12
CA LEU A 149 18.15 -10.29 3.94
C LEU A 149 18.16 -11.75 3.46
N PRO A 150 19.26 -12.24 2.92
CA PRO A 150 19.32 -13.61 2.38
C PRO A 150 19.13 -14.72 3.41
N THR A 151 19.65 -14.56 4.63
CA THR A 151 19.65 -15.62 5.65
C THR A 151 19.31 -15.13 7.05
N GLY A 152 18.85 -16.02 7.92
CA GLY A 152 18.63 -15.73 9.34
C GLY A 152 19.91 -15.24 10.07
N LYS A 153 21.08 -15.71 9.65
CA LYS A 153 22.37 -15.22 10.18
C LYS A 153 22.62 -13.75 9.83
N ASP A 154 22.29 -13.35 8.60
CA ASP A 154 22.43 -11.95 8.18
C ASP A 154 21.42 -11.08 8.93
N ALA A 155 20.20 -11.57 9.15
CA ALA A 155 19.17 -10.91 9.96
C ALA A 155 19.64 -10.68 11.40
N LEU A 156 20.21 -11.68 12.06
CA LEU A 156 20.75 -11.55 13.42
C LEU A 156 21.91 -10.54 13.47
N ALA A 157 22.79 -10.52 12.47
CA ALA A 157 23.86 -9.53 12.39
C ALA A 157 23.33 -8.10 12.26
N ALA A 158 22.32 -7.87 11.41
CA ALA A 158 21.68 -6.57 11.24
C ALA A 158 20.95 -6.14 12.52
N ILE A 159 20.28 -7.06 13.22
CA ILE A 159 19.65 -6.78 14.52
C ILE A 159 20.69 -6.35 15.56
N ALA A 160 21.82 -7.02 15.62
CA ALA A 160 22.90 -6.68 16.56
C ALA A 160 23.47 -5.27 16.28
N GLU A 161 23.74 -4.94 15.03
CA GLU A 161 24.21 -3.62 14.62
C GLU A 161 23.17 -2.53 14.96
N TYR A 162 21.90 -2.77 14.61
CA TYR A 162 20.81 -1.84 14.92
C TYR A 162 20.64 -1.63 16.42
N ALA A 163 20.68 -2.70 17.21
CA ALA A 163 20.56 -2.65 18.66
C ALA A 163 21.71 -1.85 19.32
N GLN A 164 22.92 -1.96 18.78
CA GLN A 164 24.07 -1.19 19.24
C GLN A 164 23.95 0.30 18.88
N ALA A 165 23.50 0.60 17.68
CA ALA A 165 23.28 1.97 17.21
C ALA A 165 22.12 2.68 17.92
N ASN A 166 21.13 1.90 18.40
CA ASN A 166 19.94 2.39 19.10
C ASN A 166 19.89 1.79 20.53
N PRO A 167 20.65 2.33 21.49
CA PRO A 167 20.85 1.71 22.81
C PRO A 167 19.64 1.80 23.76
N THR A 168 18.60 2.52 23.40
CA THR A 168 17.40 2.71 24.23
C THR A 168 16.11 2.36 23.48
N GLY A 169 15.06 2.03 24.24
CA GLY A 169 13.75 1.67 23.68
C GLY A 169 13.71 0.24 23.09
N PRO A 170 12.58 -0.16 22.53
CA PRO A 170 12.42 -1.44 21.89
C PRO A 170 13.32 -1.59 20.65
N VAL A 171 13.86 -2.80 20.43
CA VAL A 171 14.48 -3.16 19.14
C VAL A 171 13.41 -3.77 18.26
N ARG A 172 13.21 -3.20 17.09
CA ARG A 172 12.13 -3.61 16.20
C ARG A 172 12.56 -3.56 14.73
N GLY A 173 11.81 -4.25 13.90
CA GLY A 173 12.05 -4.26 12.46
C GLY A 173 11.06 -5.14 11.72
N PHE A 174 11.34 -5.32 10.42
CA PHE A 174 10.43 -5.97 9.49
C PHE A 174 11.20 -6.70 8.39
N GLY A 175 10.62 -7.78 7.88
CA GLY A 175 11.04 -8.31 6.58
C GLY A 175 11.76 -9.65 6.63
N TRP A 176 11.89 -10.29 7.82
CA TRP A 176 12.37 -11.66 7.84
C TRP A 176 11.36 -12.62 7.18
N ARG A 177 11.84 -13.69 6.58
CA ARG A 177 11.01 -14.70 5.89
C ARG A 177 11.07 -16.04 6.59
N VAL A 178 9.99 -16.80 6.47
CA VAL A 178 9.88 -18.14 7.08
C VAL A 178 10.96 -19.11 6.56
N ASP A 179 11.34 -18.98 5.28
CA ASP A 179 12.38 -19.78 4.64
C ASP A 179 13.80 -19.58 5.21
N MET A 180 14.01 -18.51 6.00
CA MET A 180 15.29 -18.26 6.70
C MET A 180 15.52 -19.14 7.93
N PHE A 181 14.49 -19.82 8.40
CA PHE A 181 14.47 -20.56 9.67
C PHE A 181 14.03 -22.02 9.45
N PRO A 182 14.32 -22.92 10.41
CA PRO A 182 13.79 -24.28 10.34
C PRO A 182 12.24 -24.30 10.44
N PRO A 183 11.60 -25.43 10.15
CA PRO A 183 10.13 -25.53 10.16
C PRO A 183 9.45 -25.10 11.47
N GLU A 184 10.14 -25.18 12.59
CA GLU A 184 9.68 -24.75 13.91
C GLU A 184 9.64 -23.22 14.06
N GLY A 185 10.20 -22.49 13.10
CA GLY A 185 10.29 -21.03 13.09
C GLY A 185 11.48 -20.45 13.85
N PRO A 186 11.52 -19.11 14.02
CA PRO A 186 12.60 -18.40 14.70
C PRO A 186 12.55 -18.63 16.22
N SER A 187 13.73 -18.56 16.88
CA SER A 187 13.87 -18.75 18.34
C SER A 187 14.09 -17.44 19.08
N LYS A 188 13.40 -17.26 20.22
CA LYS A 188 13.66 -16.16 21.15
C LYS A 188 15.09 -16.17 21.69
N ALA A 189 15.70 -17.35 21.83
CA ALA A 189 17.05 -17.50 22.36
C ALA A 189 18.10 -16.79 21.50
N ASP A 190 17.89 -16.75 20.17
CA ASP A 190 18.79 -16.02 19.26
C ASP A 190 18.73 -14.51 19.50
N LEU A 191 17.53 -14.00 19.76
CA LEU A 191 17.32 -12.57 20.10
C LEU A 191 17.80 -12.25 21.52
N ASP A 192 17.56 -13.13 22.48
CA ASP A 192 18.01 -12.95 23.87
C ASP A 192 19.54 -12.87 23.97
N ALA A 193 20.26 -13.59 23.09
CA ALA A 193 21.72 -13.50 23.01
C ALA A 193 22.23 -12.13 22.53
N ILE A 194 21.42 -11.38 21.78
CA ILE A 194 21.76 -10.06 21.22
C ILE A 194 21.18 -8.93 22.06
N VAL A 195 19.91 -9.08 22.50
CA VAL A 195 19.14 -8.05 23.21
C VAL A 195 18.50 -8.66 24.45
N PRO A 196 19.27 -8.93 25.54
CA PRO A 196 18.77 -9.62 26.73
C PRO A 196 17.95 -8.74 27.67
N ASP A 197 18.16 -7.42 27.66
CA ASP A 197 17.74 -6.48 28.68
C ASP A 197 16.52 -5.63 28.31
N ARG A 198 16.10 -5.63 27.07
CA ARG A 198 14.99 -4.83 26.56
C ARG A 198 14.16 -5.60 25.52
N PRO A 199 12.89 -5.20 25.28
CA PRO A 199 12.05 -5.92 24.35
C PRO A 199 12.56 -5.78 22.91
N ALA A 200 12.55 -6.92 22.19
CA ALA A 200 12.85 -6.99 20.76
C ALA A 200 11.74 -7.76 20.04
N TYR A 201 11.26 -7.23 18.92
CA TYR A 201 10.23 -7.87 18.11
C TYR A 201 10.34 -7.47 16.64
N PHE A 202 10.16 -8.43 15.74
CA PHE A 202 10.35 -8.26 14.31
C PHE A 202 9.20 -8.88 13.54
N PHE A 203 8.55 -8.10 12.69
CA PHE A 203 7.50 -8.60 11.81
C PHE A 203 8.10 -9.40 10.66
N ALA A 204 7.49 -10.51 10.32
CA ALA A 204 7.79 -11.20 9.07
C ALA A 204 7.36 -10.38 7.84
N ILE A 205 7.90 -10.69 6.68
CA ILE A 205 7.56 -10.00 5.42
C ILE A 205 6.11 -10.24 5.01
N ASP A 206 5.56 -11.40 5.36
CA ASP A 206 4.15 -11.71 5.19
C ASP A 206 3.24 -10.87 6.09
N ALA A 207 3.83 -10.19 7.08
CA ALA A 207 3.18 -9.47 8.16
C ALA A 207 2.21 -10.34 9.00
N HIS A 208 2.19 -11.68 8.88
CA HIS A 208 1.36 -12.63 9.63
C HIS A 208 2.03 -13.16 10.89
N SER A 209 3.33 -12.97 10.98
CA SER A 209 4.15 -13.57 12.01
C SER A 209 5.03 -12.53 12.70
N LEU A 210 5.35 -12.81 13.96
CA LEU A 210 6.26 -11.99 14.76
C LEU A 210 7.33 -12.88 15.39
N TRP A 211 8.58 -12.40 15.36
CA TRP A 211 9.69 -12.96 16.11
C TRP A 211 9.97 -12.06 17.31
N ALA A 212 9.77 -12.57 18.53
CA ALA A 212 9.86 -11.82 19.78
C ALA A 212 10.87 -12.44 20.73
N ASN A 213 11.63 -11.61 21.46
CA ASN A 213 12.52 -12.07 22.52
C ASN A 213 11.76 -12.33 23.83
N SER A 214 12.45 -12.94 24.82
CA SER A 214 11.88 -13.24 26.13
C SER A 214 11.35 -11.99 26.83
N LYS A 215 12.00 -10.85 26.68
CA LYS A 215 11.58 -9.59 27.32
C LYS A 215 10.29 -9.03 26.73
N ALA A 216 10.08 -9.13 25.43
CA ALA A 216 8.83 -8.74 24.80
C ALA A 216 7.66 -9.65 25.21
N LEU A 217 7.89 -10.96 25.30
CA LEU A 217 6.88 -11.92 25.77
C LEU A 217 6.55 -11.69 27.27
N GLU A 218 7.54 -11.43 28.11
CA GLU A 218 7.35 -11.08 29.52
C GLU A 218 6.45 -9.85 29.69
N MET A 219 6.72 -8.77 28.93
CA MET A 219 5.90 -7.55 28.95
C MET A 219 4.47 -7.80 28.50
N ALA A 220 4.26 -8.72 27.57
CA ALA A 220 2.94 -9.13 27.11
C ALA A 220 2.23 -10.10 28.07
N GLY A 221 2.89 -10.54 29.13
CA GLY A 221 2.36 -11.56 30.05
C GLY A 221 2.22 -12.94 29.40
N VAL A 222 2.95 -13.20 28.31
CA VAL A 222 2.91 -14.47 27.58
C VAL A 222 3.88 -15.44 28.21
N THR A 223 3.33 -16.53 28.76
CA THR A 223 4.05 -17.61 29.42
C THR A 223 3.68 -18.96 28.80
N ARG A 224 4.28 -20.04 29.31
CA ARG A 224 3.90 -21.40 28.92
C ARG A 224 2.40 -21.72 29.16
N ASP A 225 1.81 -21.10 30.19
CA ASP A 225 0.43 -21.35 30.61
C ASP A 225 -0.58 -20.37 29.98
N THR A 226 -0.10 -19.40 29.22
CA THR A 226 -0.98 -18.43 28.51
C THR A 226 -1.73 -19.13 27.39
N PRO A 227 -3.08 -19.11 27.40
CA PRO A 227 -3.86 -19.74 26.34
C PRO A 227 -3.65 -19.02 25.02
N ASP A 228 -3.74 -19.78 23.94
CA ASP A 228 -3.72 -19.20 22.60
C ASP A 228 -4.98 -18.37 22.35
N PRO A 229 -4.87 -17.15 21.79
CA PRO A 229 -6.01 -16.29 21.53
C PRO A 229 -7.08 -16.96 20.65
N ILE A 230 -6.66 -17.72 19.63
CA ILE A 230 -7.54 -18.55 18.79
C ILE A 230 -6.82 -19.87 18.55
N PRO A 231 -7.16 -20.94 19.31
CA PRO A 231 -6.48 -22.22 19.21
C PRO A 231 -6.46 -22.77 17.76
N GLY A 232 -5.28 -23.15 17.30
CA GLY A 232 -5.06 -23.68 15.94
C GLY A 232 -5.05 -22.63 14.82
N PHE A 233 -5.20 -21.33 15.16
CA PHE A 233 -5.16 -20.25 14.19
C PHE A 233 -4.26 -19.09 14.63
N SER A 234 -4.52 -18.46 15.78
CA SER A 234 -3.67 -17.39 16.32
C SER A 234 -3.11 -17.83 17.65
N TYR A 235 -1.78 -18.04 17.71
CA TYR A 235 -1.17 -18.74 18.82
C TYR A 235 0.31 -18.34 19.04
N TYR A 236 0.81 -18.75 20.21
CA TYR A 236 2.22 -18.64 20.57
C TYR A 236 2.88 -20.02 20.38
N ALA A 237 3.82 -20.12 19.45
CA ALA A 237 4.53 -21.38 19.22
C ALA A 237 5.27 -21.83 20.49
N ARG A 238 5.23 -23.14 20.77
CA ARG A 238 5.84 -23.77 21.96
C ARG A 238 6.74 -24.92 21.56
N ASP A 239 7.78 -25.10 22.33
CA ASP A 239 8.68 -26.26 22.22
C ASP A 239 8.07 -27.53 22.83
N GLU A 240 8.82 -28.62 22.81
CA GLU A 240 8.43 -29.93 23.38
C GLU A 240 8.17 -29.89 24.88
N ASN A 241 8.70 -28.89 25.60
CA ASN A 241 8.51 -28.69 27.03
C ASN A 241 7.32 -27.75 27.34
N GLY A 242 6.66 -27.25 26.32
CA GLY A 242 5.57 -26.28 26.40
C GLY A 242 6.02 -24.82 26.61
N GLU A 243 7.32 -24.54 26.54
CA GLU A 243 7.84 -23.17 26.63
C GLU A 243 7.65 -22.42 25.32
N THR A 244 7.31 -21.13 25.41
CA THR A 244 7.16 -20.29 24.21
C THR A 244 8.50 -20.11 23.49
N THR A 245 8.50 -20.31 22.16
CA THR A 245 9.73 -20.23 21.35
C THR A 245 10.11 -18.81 20.95
N GLY A 246 9.19 -17.85 21.03
CA GLY A 246 9.34 -16.50 20.50
C GLY A 246 8.71 -16.31 19.12
N TYR A 247 8.29 -17.39 18.49
CA TYR A 247 7.52 -17.34 17.24
C TYR A 247 6.04 -17.16 17.57
N VAL A 248 5.46 -16.06 17.13
CA VAL A 248 4.07 -15.67 17.39
C VAL A 248 3.33 -15.59 16.07
N LEU A 249 2.22 -16.29 15.95
CA LEU A 249 1.50 -16.46 14.70
C LEU A 249 0.12 -15.81 14.74
N GLU A 250 -0.19 -15.17 13.63
CA GLU A 250 -1.44 -14.47 13.36
C GLU A 250 -1.73 -13.28 14.28
N VAL A 251 -2.52 -12.39 13.72
CA VAL A 251 -2.70 -11.00 14.13
C VAL A 251 -3.07 -10.81 15.59
N VAL A 252 -3.96 -11.64 16.15
CA VAL A 252 -4.44 -11.42 17.53
C VAL A 252 -3.30 -11.65 18.52
N ALA A 253 -2.53 -12.72 18.34
CA ALA A 253 -1.36 -13.02 19.17
C ALA A 253 -0.25 -11.97 18.97
N VAL A 254 0.03 -11.62 17.69
CA VAL A 254 1.01 -10.59 17.32
C VAL A 254 0.71 -9.26 18.00
N LEU A 255 -0.52 -8.78 17.91
CA LEU A 255 -0.91 -7.50 18.51
C LEU A 255 -0.90 -7.52 20.04
N THR A 256 -1.17 -8.66 20.66
CA THR A 256 -1.02 -8.80 22.11
C THR A 256 0.40 -8.43 22.53
N VAL A 257 1.41 -8.98 21.84
CA VAL A 257 2.82 -8.68 22.14
C VAL A 257 3.17 -7.24 21.78
N VAL A 258 2.82 -6.78 20.58
CA VAL A 258 3.16 -5.44 20.09
C VAL A 258 2.58 -4.34 20.96
N ASN A 259 1.28 -4.43 21.32
CA ASN A 259 0.64 -3.41 22.15
C ASN A 259 1.17 -3.36 23.58
N ALA A 260 1.66 -4.48 24.10
CA ALA A 260 2.29 -4.51 25.42
C ALA A 260 3.66 -3.80 25.43
N VAL A 261 4.39 -3.87 24.33
CA VAL A 261 5.72 -3.26 24.17
C VAL A 261 5.64 -1.80 23.73
N ALA A 262 4.79 -1.50 22.76
CA ALA A 262 4.67 -0.18 22.13
C ALA A 262 3.21 0.09 21.76
N ALA A 263 2.47 0.75 22.65
CA ALA A 263 1.08 1.09 22.40
C ALA A 263 0.93 1.96 21.13
N ILE A 264 0.08 1.51 20.21
CA ILE A 264 -0.22 2.23 18.98
C ILE A 264 -1.09 3.46 19.31
N SER A 265 -0.64 4.64 18.89
CA SER A 265 -1.36 5.90 19.10
C SER A 265 -1.43 6.73 17.83
N VAL A 266 -2.43 7.63 17.73
CA VAL A 266 -2.53 8.58 16.59
C VAL A 266 -1.25 9.40 16.44
N ALA A 267 -0.68 9.87 17.55
CA ALA A 267 0.57 10.66 17.53
C ALA A 267 1.74 9.83 16.98
N GLY A 268 1.95 8.59 17.49
CA GLY A 268 2.99 7.70 16.98
C GLY A 268 2.81 7.35 15.51
N MET A 269 1.57 7.12 15.05
CA MET A 269 1.29 6.87 13.63
C MET A 269 1.54 8.12 12.77
N SER A 270 1.29 9.31 13.30
CA SER A 270 1.61 10.57 12.63
C SER A 270 3.10 10.73 12.39
N ASP A 271 3.93 10.43 13.41
CA ASP A 271 5.38 10.54 13.32
C ASP A 271 5.94 9.55 12.28
N LEU A 272 5.47 8.30 12.32
CA LEU A 272 5.89 7.26 11.38
C LEU A 272 5.48 7.59 9.94
N LEU A 273 4.25 8.07 9.74
CA LEU A 273 3.81 8.51 8.42
C LEU A 273 4.65 9.68 7.91
N ALA A 274 4.97 10.65 8.78
CA ALA A 274 5.78 11.81 8.41
C ALA A 274 7.18 11.42 7.90
N GLU A 275 7.76 10.32 8.40
CA GLU A 275 9.04 9.78 7.90
C GLU A 275 8.92 9.15 6.51
N TRP A 276 7.74 8.63 6.16
CA TRP A 276 7.50 7.98 4.86
C TRP A 276 7.10 8.97 3.76
N LEU A 277 6.39 10.06 4.08
CA LEU A 277 5.89 11.02 3.08
C LEU A 277 6.96 11.53 2.11
N PRO A 278 8.18 11.96 2.57
CA PRO A 278 9.24 12.37 1.64
C PRO A 278 9.75 11.24 0.75
N LYS A 279 9.75 9.99 1.26
CA LYS A 279 10.16 8.81 0.51
C LYS A 279 9.16 8.49 -0.60
N ALA A 280 7.86 8.62 -0.32
CA ALA A 280 6.81 8.46 -1.33
C ALA A 280 6.92 9.53 -2.43
N ALA A 281 7.14 10.79 -2.06
CA ALA A 281 7.39 11.86 -3.02
C ALA A 281 8.62 11.59 -3.88
N ALA A 282 9.74 11.13 -3.29
CA ALA A 282 10.95 10.75 -4.01
C ALA A 282 10.77 9.51 -4.90
N ALA A 283 9.76 8.69 -4.66
CA ALA A 283 9.36 7.57 -5.53
C ALA A 283 8.37 7.99 -6.64
N GLY A 284 8.07 9.28 -6.78
CA GLY A 284 7.20 9.80 -7.84
C GLY A 284 5.70 9.61 -7.59
N ILE A 285 5.29 9.26 -6.38
CA ILE A 285 3.89 9.02 -6.03
C ILE A 285 3.18 10.37 -5.85
N THR A 286 2.10 10.59 -6.61
CA THR A 286 1.26 11.80 -6.52
C THR A 286 -0.18 11.52 -6.09
N THR A 287 -0.60 10.27 -6.13
CA THR A 287 -1.92 9.82 -5.66
C THR A 287 -1.81 8.42 -5.08
N VAL A 288 -2.49 8.15 -3.96
CA VAL A 288 -2.56 6.83 -3.33
C VAL A 288 -4.01 6.41 -3.10
N PHE A 289 -4.29 5.14 -3.30
CA PHE A 289 -5.45 4.47 -2.73
C PHE A 289 -5.02 3.77 -1.45
N ASP A 290 -5.43 4.31 -0.29
CA ASP A 290 -5.25 3.64 1.00
C ASP A 290 -6.33 2.54 1.13
N ALA A 291 -5.91 1.32 0.84
CA ALA A 291 -6.79 0.17 0.69
C ALA A 291 -7.25 -0.42 2.03
N GLY A 292 -6.93 0.23 3.14
CA GLY A 292 -7.38 -0.21 4.46
C GLY A 292 -6.72 0.56 5.59
N VAL A 293 -7.27 1.72 5.90
CA VAL A 293 -6.84 2.51 7.07
C VAL A 293 -7.21 1.76 8.35
N PRO A 294 -6.25 1.53 9.27
CA PRO A 294 -6.56 0.87 10.53
C PRO A 294 -7.45 1.74 11.42
N PRO A 295 -8.44 1.17 12.10
CA PRO A 295 -9.24 1.92 13.06
C PRO A 295 -8.43 2.25 14.32
N ILE A 296 -8.75 3.38 14.95
CA ILE A 296 -8.35 3.68 16.33
C ILE A 296 -9.59 3.52 17.22
N GLY A 297 -9.61 2.52 18.06
CA GLY A 297 -10.85 2.07 18.68
C GLY A 297 -11.83 1.52 17.63
N ASP A 298 -13.07 1.98 17.67
CA ASP A 298 -14.10 1.60 16.71
C ASP A 298 -14.20 2.60 15.53
N ASP A 299 -13.37 3.66 15.49
CA ASP A 299 -13.42 4.70 14.45
C ASP A 299 -12.37 4.49 13.37
N GLN A 300 -12.81 4.13 12.16
CA GLN A 300 -11.94 4.07 10.98
C GLN A 300 -11.54 5.46 10.45
N GLY A 301 -12.18 6.53 10.91
CA GLY A 301 -11.93 7.91 10.48
C GLY A 301 -10.75 8.59 11.17
N GLY A 302 -10.30 8.08 12.32
CA GLY A 302 -9.29 8.77 13.13
C GLY A 302 -7.95 9.00 12.42
N LEU A 303 -7.46 8.00 11.68
CA LEU A 303 -6.24 8.14 10.88
C LEU A 303 -6.50 8.81 9.52
N ILE A 304 -7.69 8.67 8.95
CA ILE A 304 -8.03 9.40 7.72
C ILE A 304 -8.06 10.91 8.00
N GLN A 305 -8.54 11.32 9.17
CA GLN A 305 -8.49 12.71 9.62
C GLN A 305 -7.05 13.23 9.66
N LEU A 306 -6.07 12.39 10.00
CA LEU A 306 -4.66 12.79 10.00
C LEU A 306 -4.15 13.19 8.61
N TYR A 307 -4.61 12.53 7.55
CA TYR A 307 -4.31 12.98 6.18
C TYR A 307 -4.89 14.37 5.89
N ALA A 308 -6.13 14.63 6.31
CA ALA A 308 -6.76 15.94 6.14
C ALA A 308 -6.03 17.03 6.95
N ASP A 309 -5.55 16.70 8.15
CA ASP A 309 -4.73 17.61 8.96
C ASP A 309 -3.37 17.90 8.32
N LEU A 310 -2.76 16.92 7.66
CA LEU A 310 -1.52 17.10 6.88
C LEU A 310 -1.77 17.97 5.64
N GLU A 311 -2.89 17.78 4.94
CA GLU A 311 -3.30 18.66 3.84
C GLU A 311 -3.47 20.10 4.31
N GLN A 312 -4.20 20.33 5.39
CA GLN A 312 -4.43 21.67 5.94
C GLN A 312 -3.11 22.40 6.29
N ARG A 313 -2.09 21.64 6.70
CA ARG A 313 -0.74 22.15 6.98
C ARG A 313 0.14 22.28 5.73
N GLY A 314 -0.35 21.90 4.55
CA GLY A 314 0.41 21.86 3.30
C GLY A 314 1.53 20.81 3.28
N ALA A 315 1.47 19.81 4.17
CA ALA A 315 2.50 18.80 4.37
C ALA A 315 2.20 17.47 3.64
N LEU A 316 1.01 17.32 3.06
CA LEU A 316 0.64 16.12 2.30
C LEU A 316 1.21 16.21 0.87
N PRO A 317 2.11 15.30 0.44
CA PRO A 317 2.76 15.39 -0.87
C PRO A 317 2.01 14.69 -1.99
N PHE A 318 0.90 14.02 -1.70
CA PHE A 318 0.07 13.27 -2.65
C PHE A 318 -1.41 13.37 -2.27
N ARG A 319 -2.29 12.97 -3.18
CA ARG A 319 -3.72 12.79 -2.91
C ARG A 319 -3.98 11.43 -2.28
N VAL A 320 -5.02 11.35 -1.46
CA VAL A 320 -5.46 10.11 -0.82
C VAL A 320 -6.91 9.83 -1.19
N VAL A 321 -7.13 8.67 -1.79
CA VAL A 321 -8.45 8.04 -1.82
C VAL A 321 -8.42 6.97 -0.74
N ALA A 322 -9.12 7.21 0.35
CA ALA A 322 -9.22 6.27 1.45
C ALA A 322 -10.46 5.36 1.30
N SER A 323 -10.36 4.17 1.85
CA SER A 323 -11.47 3.20 1.87
C SER A 323 -12.07 3.03 3.26
N TYR A 324 -13.36 2.72 3.30
CA TYR A 324 -13.99 2.09 4.47
C TYR A 324 -13.93 0.58 4.31
N SER A 325 -13.36 -0.12 5.30
CA SER A 325 -13.05 -1.55 5.18
C SER A 325 -14.04 -2.44 5.93
N VAL A 326 -14.57 -3.46 5.25
CA VAL A 326 -15.39 -4.54 5.82
C VAL A 326 -14.59 -5.85 5.76
N LYS A 327 -14.41 -6.50 6.90
CA LYS A 327 -13.51 -7.64 7.09
C LYS A 327 -14.23 -8.90 7.59
N GLY A 328 -15.48 -8.75 8.02
CA GLY A 328 -16.33 -9.80 8.54
C GLY A 328 -17.69 -9.23 8.97
N PRO A 329 -18.63 -10.10 9.34
CA PRO A 329 -19.93 -9.68 9.89
C PRO A 329 -19.78 -8.90 11.21
N PRO A 330 -20.73 -8.01 11.52
CA PRO A 330 -21.93 -7.70 10.74
C PRO A 330 -21.63 -6.75 9.57
N VAL A 331 -22.29 -6.97 8.41
CA VAL A 331 -22.11 -6.15 7.21
C VAL A 331 -23.13 -5.03 7.10
N ALA A 332 -24.23 -5.14 7.85
CA ALA A 332 -25.31 -4.15 7.85
C ALA A 332 -24.79 -2.79 8.34
N GLY A 333 -25.12 -1.73 7.59
CA GLY A 333 -24.73 -0.36 7.93
C GLY A 333 -23.34 0.06 7.43
N ALA A 334 -22.54 -0.84 6.82
CA ALA A 334 -21.20 -0.51 6.33
C ALA A 334 -21.21 0.64 5.29
N THR A 335 -22.16 0.60 4.36
CA THR A 335 -22.33 1.68 3.37
C THR A 335 -22.69 3.00 4.03
N GLN A 336 -23.58 2.99 5.03
CA GLN A 336 -23.94 4.21 5.76
C GLN A 336 -22.76 4.77 6.54
N ALA A 337 -22.00 3.93 7.22
CA ALA A 337 -20.78 4.34 7.93
C ALA A 337 -19.74 4.98 7.00
N LEU A 338 -19.57 4.44 5.78
CA LEU A 338 -18.74 5.06 4.75
C LEU A 338 -19.27 6.45 4.35
N LEU A 339 -20.59 6.59 4.13
CA LEU A 339 -21.20 7.86 3.76
C LEU A 339 -21.06 8.91 4.87
N ASP A 340 -21.21 8.49 6.13
CA ASP A 340 -21.02 9.35 7.30
C ASP A 340 -19.54 9.81 7.40
N LEU A 341 -18.61 8.90 7.15
CA LEU A 341 -17.18 9.21 7.12
C LEU A 341 -16.84 10.15 5.97
N LYS A 342 -17.37 9.89 4.77
CA LYS A 342 -17.25 10.78 3.61
C LYS A 342 -17.80 12.18 3.92
N GLY A 343 -18.94 12.28 4.61
CA GLY A 343 -19.52 13.56 5.02
C GLY A 343 -18.68 14.32 6.04
N ARG A 344 -17.82 13.63 6.80
CA ARG A 344 -16.88 14.26 7.74
C ARG A 344 -15.56 14.67 7.08
N ILE A 345 -15.07 13.87 6.13
CA ILE A 345 -13.75 14.01 5.51
C ILE A 345 -13.91 13.91 3.99
N ASP A 346 -14.07 15.06 3.34
CA ASP A 346 -14.06 15.21 1.88
C ASP A 346 -13.39 16.55 1.57
N THR A 347 -12.08 16.50 1.38
CA THR A 347 -11.26 17.68 1.15
C THR A 347 -10.73 17.68 -0.31
N GLU A 348 -9.89 18.63 -0.68
CA GLU A 348 -9.33 18.66 -2.02
C GLU A 348 -8.42 17.45 -2.31
N LEU A 349 -7.61 17.06 -1.29
CA LEU A 349 -6.62 15.99 -1.42
C LEU A 349 -7.05 14.67 -0.77
N VAL A 350 -8.02 14.67 0.15
CA VAL A 350 -8.42 13.47 0.88
C VAL A 350 -9.89 13.17 0.66
N GLN A 351 -10.18 12.02 0.06
CA GLN A 351 -11.53 11.56 -0.23
C GLN A 351 -11.78 10.17 0.33
N VAL A 352 -13.00 9.92 0.82
CA VAL A 352 -13.44 8.59 1.29
C VAL A 352 -14.63 8.16 0.44
N ASN A 353 -14.39 7.32 -0.57
CA ASN A 353 -15.43 7.02 -1.56
C ASN A 353 -15.44 5.56 -2.06
N VAL A 354 -14.71 4.66 -1.42
CA VAL A 354 -14.60 3.25 -1.81
C VAL A 354 -14.91 2.34 -0.63
N LEU A 355 -15.78 1.35 -0.85
CA LEU A 355 -16.00 0.27 0.11
C LEU A 355 -15.01 -0.86 -0.16
N LYS A 356 -14.06 -1.08 0.76
CA LYS A 356 -13.12 -2.19 0.70
C LYS A 356 -13.73 -3.44 1.34
N ILE A 357 -13.83 -4.51 0.59
CA ILE A 357 -14.30 -5.82 1.06
C ILE A 357 -13.11 -6.77 1.09
N VAL A 358 -12.85 -7.36 2.25
CA VAL A 358 -11.81 -8.39 2.41
C VAL A 358 -12.47 -9.75 2.21
N GLY A 359 -12.43 -10.22 0.97
CA GLY A 359 -13.22 -11.37 0.53
C GLY A 359 -12.69 -12.72 0.99
N ASP A 360 -11.38 -12.85 1.12
CA ASP A 360 -10.70 -14.05 1.62
C ASP A 360 -9.32 -13.68 2.22
N GLY A 361 -8.48 -14.67 2.45
CA GLY A 361 -7.11 -14.50 2.89
C GLY A 361 -6.09 -14.87 1.81
N THR A 362 -4.97 -15.49 2.22
CA THR A 362 -3.84 -15.81 1.33
C THR A 362 -3.73 -17.32 1.08
N GLN A 363 -3.03 -17.68 0.01
CA GLN A 363 -2.79 -19.09 -0.37
C GLN A 363 -1.84 -19.78 0.61
N GLU A 364 -0.80 -19.06 1.03
CA GLU A 364 0.23 -19.55 1.95
C GLU A 364 -0.40 -19.99 3.26
N GLY A 365 -1.35 -19.19 3.77
CA GLY A 365 -2.11 -19.44 4.99
C GLY A 365 -3.30 -20.37 4.83
N TYR A 366 -3.56 -20.93 3.64
CA TYR A 366 -4.76 -21.74 3.32
C TYR A 366 -6.08 -21.01 3.56
N THR A 367 -6.09 -19.69 3.50
CA THR A 367 -7.27 -18.86 3.74
C THR A 367 -7.83 -18.22 2.47
N ALA A 368 -7.14 -18.33 1.34
CA ALA A 368 -7.72 -18.00 0.03
C ALA A 368 -8.86 -18.96 -0.32
N TRP A 369 -9.97 -18.43 -0.85
CA TRP A 369 -11.16 -19.24 -1.16
C TRP A 369 -11.15 -19.71 -2.61
N LEU A 370 -10.94 -21.02 -2.82
CA LEU A 370 -10.69 -21.64 -4.12
C LEU A 370 -11.95 -22.29 -4.69
N LEU A 371 -12.03 -22.43 -6.01
CA LEU A 371 -13.09 -23.19 -6.70
C LEU A 371 -12.90 -24.69 -6.53
N GLN A 372 -11.65 -25.15 -6.54
CA GLN A 372 -11.25 -26.53 -6.32
C GLN A 372 -10.39 -26.63 -5.06
N PRO A 373 -10.31 -27.80 -4.43
CA PRO A 373 -9.48 -27.99 -3.25
C PRO A 373 -8.02 -27.55 -3.46
N TYR A 374 -7.37 -27.15 -2.36
CA TYR A 374 -5.93 -27.06 -2.31
C TYR A 374 -5.33 -28.41 -2.72
N ALA A 375 -4.28 -28.40 -3.53
CA ALA A 375 -3.73 -29.64 -4.08
C ALA A 375 -3.11 -30.54 -3.00
N ASP A 376 -2.63 -29.96 -1.92
CA ASP A 376 -2.04 -30.61 -0.75
C ASP A 376 -3.04 -30.83 0.41
N ARG A 377 -4.32 -30.44 0.27
CA ARG A 377 -5.37 -30.64 1.29
C ARG A 377 -6.67 -31.09 0.66
N GLU A 378 -6.89 -32.40 0.67
CA GLU A 378 -8.07 -33.02 0.08
C GLU A 378 -9.38 -32.43 0.64
N GLY A 379 -10.27 -32.02 -0.26
CA GLY A 379 -11.59 -31.48 0.06
C GLY A 379 -11.60 -30.07 0.68
N TYR A 380 -10.46 -29.49 1.01
CA TYR A 380 -10.39 -28.16 1.63
C TYR A 380 -10.18 -27.07 0.57
N ILE A 381 -11.07 -26.07 0.56
CA ILE A 381 -11.11 -24.99 -0.43
C ILE A 381 -10.87 -23.59 0.15
N GLY A 382 -10.50 -23.49 1.43
CA GLY A 382 -10.51 -22.19 2.10
C GLY A 382 -11.92 -21.67 2.38
N ALA A 383 -12.04 -20.40 2.73
CA ALA A 383 -13.33 -19.78 3.05
C ALA A 383 -13.33 -18.27 2.84
N SER A 384 -14.52 -17.70 2.63
CA SER A 384 -14.79 -16.27 2.81
C SER A 384 -15.32 -16.03 4.22
N PRO A 385 -15.05 -14.87 4.86
CA PRO A 385 -15.68 -14.49 6.10
C PRO A 385 -17.19 -14.18 5.94
N PHE A 386 -17.68 -14.07 4.72
CA PHE A 386 -19.04 -13.68 4.41
C PHE A 386 -19.83 -14.80 3.73
N SER A 387 -21.11 -14.91 4.07
CA SER A 387 -22.08 -15.70 3.31
C SER A 387 -22.36 -15.05 1.94
N LEU A 388 -22.90 -15.82 1.00
CA LEU A 388 -23.26 -15.31 -0.33
C LEU A 388 -24.33 -14.20 -0.28
N ASP A 389 -25.21 -14.24 0.72
CA ASP A 389 -26.24 -13.21 0.90
C ASP A 389 -25.64 -11.91 1.45
N GLU A 390 -24.66 -11.98 2.35
CA GLU A 390 -23.91 -10.82 2.82
C GLU A 390 -23.09 -10.19 1.69
N TRP A 391 -22.46 -10.98 0.82
CA TRP A 391 -21.80 -10.48 -0.40
C TRP A 391 -22.75 -9.66 -1.28
N LYS A 392 -23.92 -10.23 -1.62
CA LYS A 392 -24.92 -9.56 -2.44
C LYS A 392 -25.45 -8.30 -1.77
N HIS A 393 -25.67 -8.35 -0.46
CA HIS A 393 -26.16 -7.23 0.31
C HIS A 393 -25.17 -6.06 0.29
N MET A 394 -23.89 -6.28 0.67
CA MET A 394 -22.87 -5.25 0.70
C MET A 394 -22.70 -4.57 -0.66
N VAL A 395 -22.50 -5.37 -1.72
CA VAL A 395 -22.24 -4.84 -3.05
C VAL A 395 -23.49 -4.10 -3.59
N SER A 396 -24.69 -4.63 -3.37
CA SER A 396 -25.94 -3.99 -3.83
C SER A 396 -26.23 -2.69 -3.08
N GLU A 397 -25.97 -2.60 -1.78
CA GLU A 397 -26.14 -1.37 -1.01
C GLU A 397 -25.13 -0.30 -1.42
N ALA A 398 -23.86 -0.65 -1.52
CA ALA A 398 -22.82 0.27 -1.99
C ALA A 398 -23.16 0.80 -3.38
N ASP A 399 -23.53 -0.08 -4.30
CA ASP A 399 -23.88 0.30 -5.67
C ASP A 399 -25.09 1.22 -5.75
N ARG A 400 -26.14 0.95 -4.96
CA ARG A 400 -27.34 1.81 -4.85
C ARG A 400 -27.01 3.20 -4.32
N ALA A 401 -26.04 3.28 -3.42
CA ALA A 401 -25.56 4.54 -2.85
C ALA A 401 -24.56 5.30 -3.76
N GLY A 402 -24.25 4.75 -4.95
CA GLY A 402 -23.27 5.36 -5.86
C GLY A 402 -21.81 5.12 -5.46
N ILE A 403 -21.56 4.18 -4.54
CA ILE A 403 -20.23 3.81 -4.04
C ILE A 403 -19.69 2.65 -4.87
N ASP A 404 -18.39 2.72 -5.22
CA ASP A 404 -17.68 1.63 -5.86
C ASP A 404 -17.08 0.70 -4.81
N VAL A 405 -16.92 -0.58 -5.17
CA VAL A 405 -16.31 -1.57 -4.29
C VAL A 405 -14.89 -1.89 -4.76
N HIS A 406 -13.99 -2.15 -3.80
CA HIS A 406 -12.66 -2.67 -4.03
C HIS A 406 -12.49 -3.96 -3.22
N VAL A 407 -12.37 -5.10 -3.92
CA VAL A 407 -12.42 -6.42 -3.31
C VAL A 407 -11.02 -7.02 -3.21
N HIS A 408 -10.60 -7.47 -2.03
CA HIS A 408 -9.46 -8.37 -1.89
C HIS A 408 -9.87 -9.77 -2.33
N ALA A 409 -9.18 -10.33 -3.29
CA ALA A 409 -9.42 -11.68 -3.81
C ALA A 409 -8.12 -12.35 -4.24
N CYS A 410 -7.60 -13.22 -3.40
CA CYS A 410 -6.48 -14.09 -3.72
C CYS A 410 -6.95 -15.41 -4.36
N GLY A 411 -8.06 -15.97 -3.89
CA GLY A 411 -8.67 -17.17 -4.46
C GLY A 411 -9.64 -16.86 -5.60
N GLU A 412 -9.66 -17.76 -6.59
CA GLU A 412 -10.51 -17.62 -7.78
C GLU A 412 -12.00 -17.71 -7.47
N ARG A 413 -12.39 -18.39 -6.39
CA ARG A 413 -13.80 -18.43 -5.95
C ARG A 413 -14.25 -17.08 -5.42
N THR A 414 -13.40 -16.38 -4.69
CA THR A 414 -13.66 -15.02 -4.22
C THR A 414 -13.84 -14.07 -5.38
N THR A 415 -12.97 -14.18 -6.42
CA THR A 415 -13.10 -13.41 -7.66
C THR A 415 -14.45 -13.66 -8.32
N ARG A 416 -14.88 -14.92 -8.47
CA ARG A 416 -16.17 -15.29 -9.05
C ARG A 416 -17.35 -14.72 -8.26
N VAL A 417 -17.35 -14.89 -6.94
CA VAL A 417 -18.43 -14.41 -6.08
C VAL A 417 -18.52 -12.87 -6.10
N ALA A 418 -17.38 -12.19 -6.16
CA ALA A 418 -17.35 -10.74 -6.30
C ALA A 418 -17.96 -10.29 -7.65
N LEU A 419 -17.60 -10.94 -8.77
CA LEU A 419 -18.18 -10.66 -10.07
C LEU A 419 -19.69 -10.96 -10.09
N ASP A 420 -20.14 -12.08 -9.51
CA ASP A 420 -21.55 -12.42 -9.40
C ASP A 420 -22.34 -11.39 -8.58
N ALA A 421 -21.77 -10.90 -7.48
CA ALA A 421 -22.41 -9.87 -6.65
C ALA A 421 -22.48 -8.52 -7.38
N ILE A 422 -21.44 -8.13 -8.11
CA ILE A 422 -21.41 -6.92 -8.93
C ILE A 422 -22.46 -7.00 -10.05
N GLU A 423 -22.52 -8.12 -10.77
CA GLU A 423 -23.50 -8.36 -11.82
C GLU A 423 -24.94 -8.28 -11.28
N ALA A 424 -25.21 -8.94 -10.16
CA ALA A 424 -26.50 -8.89 -9.50
C ALA A 424 -26.88 -7.45 -9.09
N ALA A 425 -25.95 -6.67 -8.55
CA ALA A 425 -26.17 -5.28 -8.21
C ALA A 425 -26.44 -4.41 -9.44
N MET A 426 -25.74 -4.64 -10.55
CA MET A 426 -25.96 -3.94 -11.82
C MET A 426 -27.35 -4.19 -12.41
N ILE A 427 -27.89 -5.40 -12.21
CA ILE A 427 -29.27 -5.75 -12.64
C ILE A 427 -30.31 -5.11 -11.73
N ALA A 428 -30.07 -5.11 -10.42
CA ALA A 428 -31.05 -4.69 -9.40
C ALA A 428 -31.11 -3.16 -9.22
N ASN A 429 -30.07 -2.44 -9.50
CA ASN A 429 -29.94 -1.01 -9.21
C ASN A 429 -29.99 -0.14 -10.49
N PRO A 430 -30.24 1.17 -10.36
CA PRO A 430 -30.19 2.10 -11.49
C PRO A 430 -28.86 2.06 -12.25
N LYS A 431 -28.91 2.29 -13.55
CA LYS A 431 -27.71 2.41 -14.37
C LYS A 431 -26.87 3.60 -13.90
N ARG A 432 -25.61 3.36 -13.65
CA ARG A 432 -24.59 4.37 -13.37
C ARG A 432 -23.25 3.95 -13.94
N GLU A 433 -22.33 4.86 -14.03
CA GLU A 433 -20.94 4.55 -14.27
C GLU A 433 -20.32 3.95 -13.00
N ARG A 434 -19.56 2.88 -13.13
CA ARG A 434 -18.94 2.12 -12.05
C ARG A 434 -17.43 2.01 -12.23
N ARG A 435 -16.71 2.01 -11.12
CA ARG A 435 -15.25 1.80 -11.06
C ARG A 435 -14.92 0.71 -10.01
N ASN A 436 -15.70 -0.37 -10.02
CA ASN A 436 -15.41 -1.51 -9.16
C ASN A 436 -14.06 -2.11 -9.53
N ALA A 437 -13.31 -2.57 -8.53
CA ALA A 437 -12.04 -3.23 -8.71
C ALA A 437 -11.95 -4.52 -7.90
N ILE A 438 -11.24 -5.51 -8.43
CA ILE A 438 -10.88 -6.74 -7.71
C ILE A 438 -9.36 -6.80 -7.67
N ALA A 439 -8.80 -6.99 -6.48
CA ALA A 439 -7.38 -6.83 -6.21
C ALA A 439 -6.67 -8.17 -6.01
N HIS A 440 -5.36 -8.13 -6.27
CA HIS A 440 -4.36 -9.20 -6.16
C HIS A 440 -4.42 -10.20 -7.31
N LEU A 441 -5.56 -10.87 -7.52
CA LEU A 441 -5.80 -11.72 -8.69
C LEU A 441 -4.65 -12.72 -8.94
N VAL A 442 -4.20 -13.38 -7.87
CA VAL A 442 -3.07 -14.34 -7.93
C VAL A 442 -3.37 -15.45 -8.95
N TYR A 443 -4.57 -16.00 -8.88
CA TYR A 443 -5.10 -16.91 -9.88
C TYR A 443 -6.55 -16.51 -10.22
N VAL A 444 -6.85 -16.41 -11.50
CA VAL A 444 -8.20 -16.15 -12.03
C VAL A 444 -8.60 -17.28 -12.95
N ASP A 445 -9.78 -17.83 -12.75
CA ASP A 445 -10.33 -18.88 -13.62
C ASP A 445 -10.57 -18.33 -15.04
N ASP A 446 -10.31 -19.14 -16.07
CA ASP A 446 -10.43 -18.72 -17.46
C ASP A 446 -11.85 -18.25 -17.83
N ALA A 447 -12.88 -18.83 -17.17
CA ALA A 447 -14.27 -18.43 -17.40
C ALA A 447 -14.61 -17.03 -16.86
N ASP A 448 -13.84 -16.53 -15.89
CA ASP A 448 -14.06 -15.22 -15.28
C ASP A 448 -13.29 -14.08 -15.97
N MET A 449 -12.24 -14.39 -16.74
CA MET A 449 -11.44 -13.39 -17.45
C MET A 449 -12.27 -12.43 -18.33
N PRO A 450 -13.20 -12.89 -19.20
CA PRO A 450 -14.02 -12.00 -20.03
C PRO A 450 -14.96 -11.11 -19.22
N ARG A 451 -15.40 -11.57 -18.05
CA ARG A 451 -16.37 -10.88 -17.20
C ARG A 451 -15.86 -9.54 -16.68
N PHE A 452 -14.54 -9.37 -16.52
CA PHE A 452 -13.96 -8.08 -16.15
C PHE A 452 -14.32 -6.99 -17.18
N LYS A 453 -14.21 -7.29 -18.46
CA LYS A 453 -14.64 -6.39 -19.54
C LYS A 453 -16.15 -6.19 -19.54
N GLU A 454 -16.91 -7.28 -19.47
CA GLU A 454 -18.38 -7.28 -19.58
C GLU A 454 -19.02 -6.45 -18.47
N LEU A 455 -18.49 -6.55 -17.24
CA LEU A 455 -19.00 -5.84 -16.07
C LEU A 455 -18.26 -4.50 -15.80
N GLY A 456 -17.24 -4.17 -16.61
CA GLY A 456 -16.44 -2.95 -16.43
C GLY A 456 -15.62 -2.92 -15.15
N VAL A 457 -15.23 -4.09 -14.62
CA VAL A 457 -14.43 -4.22 -13.40
C VAL A 457 -12.96 -4.03 -13.73
N THR A 458 -12.24 -3.26 -12.92
CA THR A 458 -10.78 -3.13 -13.02
C THR A 458 -10.10 -4.30 -12.33
N ALA A 459 -9.19 -4.96 -13.04
CA ALA A 459 -8.32 -5.97 -12.48
C ALA A 459 -7.08 -5.28 -11.87
N GLN A 460 -7.05 -5.17 -10.55
CA GLN A 460 -5.91 -4.58 -9.83
C GLN A 460 -4.90 -5.68 -9.51
N PHE A 461 -3.65 -5.51 -9.93
CA PHE A 461 -2.57 -6.43 -9.63
C PHE A 461 -1.53 -5.79 -8.72
N SER A 462 -1.01 -6.58 -7.78
CA SER A 462 0.19 -6.26 -7.00
C SER A 462 1.41 -6.76 -7.79
N ALA A 463 1.89 -5.93 -8.74
CA ALA A 463 2.85 -6.39 -9.74
C ALA A 463 4.19 -6.86 -9.14
N ASN A 464 4.59 -6.34 -7.97
CA ASN A 464 5.78 -6.77 -7.23
C ASN A 464 5.72 -8.23 -6.71
N TRP A 465 4.54 -8.87 -6.76
CA TRP A 465 4.38 -10.30 -6.42
C TRP A 465 4.63 -11.24 -7.61
N MET A 466 4.73 -10.71 -8.82
CA MET A 466 4.83 -11.49 -10.07
C MET A 466 6.26 -11.98 -10.33
N THR A 467 6.92 -12.54 -9.33
CA THR A 467 8.31 -13.03 -9.42
C THR A 467 8.42 -14.51 -9.12
N ALA A 468 9.44 -15.17 -9.68
CA ALA A 468 9.80 -16.53 -9.32
C ALA A 468 10.61 -16.53 -8.01
N ASP A 469 9.97 -16.16 -6.92
CA ASP A 469 10.52 -16.12 -5.57
C ASP A 469 10.26 -17.43 -4.79
N PRO A 470 10.83 -17.58 -3.58
CA PRO A 470 10.66 -18.79 -2.77
C PRO A 470 9.20 -19.12 -2.43
N ASP A 471 8.33 -18.12 -2.22
CA ASP A 471 6.92 -18.39 -1.93
C ASP A 471 6.20 -18.84 -3.20
N THR A 472 6.38 -18.12 -4.30
CA THR A 472 5.76 -18.44 -5.60
C THR A 472 6.25 -19.78 -6.15
N MET A 473 7.52 -20.15 -5.96
CA MET A 473 8.11 -21.36 -6.52
C MET A 473 8.19 -22.53 -5.53
N GLY A 474 8.14 -22.27 -4.24
CA GLY A 474 8.26 -23.28 -3.19
C GLY A 474 6.93 -23.65 -2.54
N ILE A 475 6.09 -22.65 -2.23
CA ILE A 475 4.84 -22.85 -1.49
C ILE A 475 3.64 -23.01 -2.44
N LEU A 476 3.49 -22.09 -3.41
CA LEU A 476 2.30 -22.08 -4.27
C LEU A 476 2.12 -23.32 -5.17
N PRO A 477 3.18 -24.03 -5.64
CA PRO A 477 3.01 -25.28 -6.37
C PRO A 477 2.27 -26.35 -5.56
N ASP A 478 2.56 -26.45 -4.26
CA ASP A 478 1.88 -27.41 -3.37
C ASP A 478 0.42 -27.00 -3.13
N ARG A 479 0.13 -25.70 -3.06
CA ARG A 479 -1.23 -25.17 -2.84
C ARG A 479 -2.15 -25.32 -4.04
N TYR A 480 -1.63 -25.02 -5.23
CA TYR A 480 -2.42 -25.00 -6.47
C TYR A 480 -2.31 -26.27 -7.30
N GLY A 481 -1.19 -27.01 -7.18
CA GLY A 481 -0.81 -28.03 -8.13
C GLY A 481 -0.32 -27.43 -9.46
N PRO A 482 0.32 -28.23 -10.33
CA PRO A 482 1.07 -27.71 -11.49
C PRO A 482 0.20 -26.96 -12.51
N GLU A 483 -1.05 -27.38 -12.72
CA GLU A 483 -1.92 -26.76 -13.72
C GLU A 483 -2.30 -25.32 -13.33
N ARG A 484 -2.81 -25.11 -12.12
CA ARG A 484 -3.20 -23.77 -11.63
C ARG A 484 -1.98 -22.89 -11.41
N HIS A 485 -0.89 -23.44 -10.87
CA HIS A 485 0.37 -22.75 -10.68
C HIS A 485 0.93 -22.18 -11.99
N SER A 486 0.79 -22.90 -13.12
CA SER A 486 1.23 -22.42 -14.42
C SER A 486 0.42 -21.23 -14.98
N LYS A 487 -0.61 -20.79 -14.27
CA LYS A 487 -1.52 -19.69 -14.67
C LYS A 487 -1.56 -18.54 -13.65
N LEU A 488 -0.51 -18.39 -12.84
CA LEU A 488 -0.47 -17.31 -11.85
C LEU A 488 -0.18 -15.96 -12.50
N TYR A 489 -0.84 -14.91 -11.96
CA TYR A 489 -0.60 -13.50 -12.31
C TYR A 489 -0.63 -13.25 -13.82
N ARG A 490 -1.83 -13.17 -14.42
CA ARG A 490 -2.03 -13.07 -15.89
C ARG A 490 -2.51 -11.68 -16.35
N PRO A 491 -1.74 -10.60 -16.17
CA PRO A 491 -2.14 -9.25 -16.56
C PRO A 491 -2.24 -9.06 -18.07
N ARG A 492 -1.38 -9.73 -18.87
CA ARG A 492 -1.45 -9.68 -20.34
C ARG A 492 -2.71 -10.37 -20.86
N THR A 493 -2.98 -11.58 -20.38
CA THR A 493 -4.22 -12.32 -20.71
C THR A 493 -5.46 -11.48 -20.35
N MET A 494 -5.44 -10.77 -19.22
CA MET A 494 -6.53 -9.86 -18.84
C MET A 494 -6.72 -8.72 -19.86
N LEU A 495 -5.63 -8.09 -20.31
CA LEU A 495 -5.68 -7.05 -21.34
C LEU A 495 -6.18 -7.60 -22.69
N GLU A 496 -5.71 -8.80 -23.08
CA GLU A 496 -6.13 -9.46 -24.32
C GLU A 496 -7.61 -9.85 -24.30
N ALA A 497 -8.15 -10.19 -23.14
CA ALA A 497 -9.59 -10.35 -22.93
C ALA A 497 -10.35 -9.02 -22.97
N GLY A 498 -9.66 -7.90 -23.08
CA GLY A 498 -10.21 -6.54 -23.15
C GLY A 498 -10.58 -5.98 -21.77
N GLY A 499 -10.11 -6.59 -20.69
CA GLY A 499 -10.19 -6.04 -19.35
C GLY A 499 -9.27 -4.83 -19.15
N ARG A 500 -9.54 -4.02 -18.12
CA ARG A 500 -8.65 -2.94 -17.68
C ARG A 500 -7.82 -3.40 -16.53
N ILE A 501 -6.55 -3.02 -16.51
CA ILE A 501 -5.67 -3.30 -15.39
C ILE A 501 -5.23 -2.01 -14.69
N SER A 502 -4.94 -2.13 -13.40
CA SER A 502 -4.24 -1.14 -12.59
C SER A 502 -3.20 -1.83 -11.71
N PHE A 503 -2.18 -1.09 -11.30
CA PHE A 503 -1.18 -1.58 -10.37
C PHE A 503 -1.24 -0.84 -9.04
N GLY A 504 -0.80 -1.53 -7.99
CA GLY A 504 -0.51 -1.02 -6.67
C GLY A 504 0.45 -1.98 -5.98
N THR A 505 1.32 -1.47 -5.13
CA THR A 505 2.36 -2.28 -4.50
C THR A 505 1.85 -3.18 -3.39
N ASP A 506 0.69 -2.86 -2.83
CA ASP A 506 0.18 -3.46 -1.58
C ASP A 506 1.17 -3.33 -0.41
N TRP A 507 2.08 -2.33 -0.47
CA TRP A 507 3.04 -2.10 0.60
C TRP A 507 2.35 -1.97 1.96
N PRO A 508 2.84 -2.66 3.02
CA PRO A 508 4.09 -3.40 3.12
C PRO A 508 3.98 -4.89 2.78
N ALA A 509 2.78 -5.44 2.51
CA ALA A 509 2.60 -6.85 2.25
C ALA A 509 3.24 -7.22 0.90
N ALA A 510 4.19 -8.16 0.96
CA ALA A 510 4.90 -8.60 -0.23
C ALA A 510 5.28 -10.08 -0.11
N GLY A 511 5.59 -10.70 -1.23
CA GLY A 511 6.15 -12.03 -1.26
C GLY A 511 7.63 -12.01 -0.83
N TYR A 512 8.53 -11.70 -1.76
CA TYR A 512 9.96 -11.78 -1.50
C TYR A 512 10.58 -10.51 -0.89
N PHE A 513 10.13 -9.33 -1.29
CA PHE A 513 10.61 -8.05 -0.74
C PHE A 513 9.50 -7.00 -0.74
N SER A 514 9.49 -6.17 0.29
CA SER A 514 8.50 -5.11 0.48
C SER A 514 8.97 -3.83 -0.19
N THR A 515 8.17 -3.31 -1.10
CA THR A 515 8.47 -2.05 -1.77
C THR A 515 7.22 -1.19 -1.95
N TYR A 516 7.39 0.12 -1.84
CA TYR A 516 6.39 1.13 -2.19
C TYR A 516 6.72 1.84 -3.51
N LYS A 517 7.77 1.40 -4.23
CA LYS A 517 8.27 2.09 -5.43
C LYS A 517 7.58 1.59 -6.68
N PRO A 518 6.83 2.43 -7.41
CA PRO A 518 6.17 1.99 -8.64
C PRO A 518 7.13 1.52 -9.74
N LEU A 519 8.36 2.05 -9.79
CA LEU A 519 9.37 1.57 -10.77
C LEU A 519 9.76 0.10 -10.54
N ASP A 520 9.71 -0.39 -9.30
CA ASP A 520 9.94 -1.80 -8.99
C ASP A 520 8.80 -2.65 -9.60
N SER A 521 7.55 -2.25 -9.40
CA SER A 521 6.39 -2.91 -10.00
C SER A 521 6.44 -2.91 -11.52
N ILE A 522 6.86 -1.79 -12.14
CA ILE A 522 7.02 -1.65 -13.59
C ILE A 522 8.10 -2.61 -14.11
N GLN A 523 9.27 -2.67 -13.46
CA GLN A 523 10.33 -3.60 -13.85
C GLN A 523 9.84 -5.05 -13.75
N ILE A 524 9.21 -5.43 -12.65
CA ILE A 524 8.74 -6.81 -12.46
C ILE A 524 7.67 -7.15 -13.50
N ALA A 525 6.73 -6.26 -13.79
CA ALA A 525 5.71 -6.51 -14.81
C ALA A 525 6.30 -6.74 -16.20
N THR A 526 7.47 -6.15 -16.51
CA THR A 526 8.14 -6.30 -17.80
C THR A 526 9.11 -7.49 -17.86
N THR A 527 9.63 -7.94 -16.71
CA THR A 527 10.62 -9.02 -16.64
C THR A 527 10.08 -10.32 -16.02
N ARG A 528 9.18 -10.24 -15.06
CA ARG A 528 8.71 -11.34 -14.18
C ARG A 528 9.86 -12.01 -13.42
N GLN A 529 10.86 -11.21 -13.05
CA GLN A 529 12.07 -11.63 -12.35
C GLN A 529 12.32 -10.79 -11.11
N LEU A 530 13.03 -11.36 -10.15
CA LEU A 530 13.46 -10.63 -8.95
C LEU A 530 14.35 -9.45 -9.30
N ILE A 531 14.10 -8.31 -8.70
CA ILE A 531 14.93 -7.10 -8.87
C ILE A 531 16.38 -7.37 -8.40
N GLY A 532 17.33 -6.81 -9.12
CA GLY A 532 18.76 -6.95 -8.84
C GLY A 532 19.38 -8.30 -9.26
N LYS A 533 18.60 -9.17 -9.90
CA LYS A 533 19.03 -10.49 -10.39
C LYS A 533 18.54 -10.71 -11.81
N ALA A 534 19.23 -10.11 -12.78
CA ALA A 534 18.85 -10.22 -14.21
C ALA A 534 18.90 -11.66 -14.76
N ASP A 535 19.66 -12.54 -14.10
CA ASP A 535 19.78 -13.97 -14.40
C ASP A 535 18.83 -14.84 -13.55
N ALA A 536 17.97 -14.23 -12.70
CA ALA A 536 16.98 -14.97 -11.93
C ALA A 536 15.98 -15.69 -12.84
N GLN A 537 15.39 -16.74 -12.31
CA GLN A 537 14.30 -17.45 -13.00
C GLN A 537 13.16 -16.50 -13.33
N ILE A 538 12.60 -16.65 -14.54
CA ILE A 538 11.38 -15.95 -14.94
C ILE A 538 10.19 -16.71 -14.37
N LEU A 539 9.24 -16.01 -13.77
CA LEU A 539 7.96 -16.62 -13.40
C LEU A 539 7.15 -16.93 -14.67
N GLU A 540 6.90 -18.21 -14.89
CA GLU A 540 6.06 -18.64 -16.01
C GLU A 540 4.55 -18.33 -15.77
N PRO A 541 3.79 -18.07 -16.82
CA PRO A 541 4.20 -18.01 -18.24
C PRO A 541 4.94 -16.71 -18.57
N ALA A 542 6.11 -16.80 -19.17
CA ALA A 542 6.88 -15.63 -19.61
C ALA A 542 6.10 -14.73 -20.59
N ALA A 543 5.11 -15.27 -21.26
CA ALA A 543 4.21 -14.53 -22.16
C ALA A 543 3.34 -13.49 -21.43
N GLU A 544 3.18 -13.58 -20.13
CA GLU A 544 2.42 -12.62 -19.31
C GLU A 544 3.19 -11.31 -19.03
N ARG A 545 4.46 -11.21 -19.46
CA ARG A 545 5.19 -9.94 -19.39
C ARG A 545 4.46 -8.85 -20.18
N LEU A 546 4.33 -7.70 -19.58
CA LEU A 546 3.82 -6.51 -20.24
C LEU A 546 4.94 -5.79 -20.99
N ASP A 547 4.60 -4.97 -21.99
CA ASP A 547 5.53 -3.96 -22.44
C ASP A 547 5.62 -2.78 -21.45
N LEU A 548 6.67 -1.98 -21.59
CA LEU A 548 6.94 -0.89 -20.65
C LEU A 548 5.82 0.17 -20.63
N ALA A 549 5.23 0.47 -21.78
CA ALA A 549 4.14 1.45 -21.87
C ALA A 549 2.87 0.93 -21.15
N GLN A 550 2.56 -0.36 -21.28
CA GLN A 550 1.45 -1.00 -20.55
C GLN A 550 1.68 -0.99 -19.05
N ALA A 551 2.90 -1.28 -18.59
CA ALA A 551 3.25 -1.26 -17.17
C ALA A 551 3.19 0.17 -16.58
N ILE A 552 3.68 1.17 -17.29
CA ILE A 552 3.55 2.58 -16.90
C ILE A 552 2.07 2.98 -16.89
N HIS A 553 1.28 2.57 -17.90
CA HIS A 553 -0.16 2.85 -17.94
C HIS A 553 -0.87 2.31 -16.70
N ALA A 554 -0.58 1.10 -16.27
CA ALA A 554 -1.20 0.50 -15.10
C ALA A 554 -0.88 1.26 -13.79
N ASN A 555 0.30 1.91 -13.68
CA ASN A 555 0.70 2.74 -12.55
C ASN A 555 0.35 4.24 -12.69
N THR A 556 -0.32 4.63 -13.77
CA THR A 556 -0.70 6.02 -14.03
C THR A 556 -2.19 6.11 -14.40
N LEU A 557 -2.54 6.13 -15.67
CA LEU A 557 -3.91 6.31 -16.15
C LEU A 557 -4.84 5.14 -15.79
N GLY A 558 -4.33 3.90 -15.75
CA GLY A 558 -5.10 2.72 -15.33
C GLY A 558 -5.53 2.80 -13.87
N ALA A 559 -4.60 3.16 -12.98
CA ALA A 559 -4.91 3.36 -11.56
C ALA A 559 -5.75 4.63 -11.32
N ALA A 560 -5.52 5.72 -12.09
CA ALA A 560 -6.36 6.90 -12.03
C ALA A 560 -7.81 6.58 -12.42
N TYR A 561 -8.03 5.75 -13.45
CA TYR A 561 -9.35 5.28 -13.86
C TYR A 561 -10.06 4.50 -12.73
N GLN A 562 -9.37 3.61 -12.05
CA GLN A 562 -9.89 2.88 -10.90
C GLN A 562 -10.43 3.84 -9.82
N LEU A 563 -9.73 4.96 -9.60
CA LEU A 563 -10.01 5.94 -8.56
C LEU A 563 -10.94 7.08 -8.98
N ARG A 564 -11.53 7.06 -10.18
CA ARG A 564 -12.33 8.14 -10.76
C ARG A 564 -11.56 9.47 -10.91
N MET A 565 -10.29 9.38 -11.22
CA MET A 565 -9.39 10.53 -11.36
C MET A 565 -8.81 10.69 -12.78
N GLU A 566 -9.17 9.83 -13.72
CA GLU A 566 -8.63 9.83 -15.08
C GLU A 566 -8.83 11.14 -15.84
N ASP A 567 -9.86 11.91 -15.50
CA ASP A 567 -10.11 13.25 -16.07
C ASP A 567 -9.23 14.33 -15.41
N ARG A 568 -8.53 14.01 -14.34
CA ARG A 568 -7.74 14.95 -13.54
C ARG A 568 -6.25 14.66 -13.56
N VAL A 569 -5.85 13.37 -13.52
CA VAL A 569 -4.46 12.91 -13.42
C VAL A 569 -4.23 11.64 -14.27
N GLY A 570 -3.01 11.10 -14.24
CA GLY A 570 -2.65 9.84 -14.90
C GLY A 570 -2.21 10.00 -16.35
N SER A 571 -2.41 11.18 -16.97
CA SER A 571 -1.85 11.55 -18.27
C SER A 571 -1.47 13.02 -18.30
N ILE A 572 -0.57 13.40 -19.21
CA ILE A 572 -0.08 14.78 -19.39
C ILE A 572 -0.88 15.43 -20.52
N GLU A 573 -1.99 16.07 -20.15
CA GLU A 573 -2.91 16.70 -21.10
C GLU A 573 -3.32 18.10 -20.62
N PRO A 574 -3.52 19.06 -21.53
CA PRO A 574 -4.00 20.39 -21.15
C PRO A 574 -5.30 20.33 -20.34
N GLY A 575 -5.36 21.09 -19.24
CA GLY A 575 -6.51 21.15 -18.33
C GLY A 575 -6.46 20.15 -17.17
N LYS A 576 -5.68 19.06 -17.24
CA LYS A 576 -5.43 18.16 -16.13
C LYS A 576 -4.50 18.80 -15.09
N LEU A 577 -4.47 18.22 -13.90
CA LEU A 577 -3.58 18.67 -12.84
C LEU A 577 -2.12 18.40 -13.21
N ALA A 578 -1.24 19.30 -12.84
CA ALA A 578 0.19 19.17 -13.07
C ALA A 578 0.82 18.24 -12.05
N ASP A 579 0.56 16.94 -12.25
CA ASP A 579 1.14 15.81 -11.56
C ASP A 579 2.16 15.17 -12.49
N LEU A 580 3.43 15.47 -12.28
CA LEU A 580 4.51 15.17 -13.21
C LEU A 580 5.69 14.60 -12.47
N ILE A 581 6.41 13.66 -13.09
CA ILE A 581 7.69 13.17 -12.60
C ILE A 581 8.75 13.25 -13.69
N VAL A 582 9.98 13.53 -13.30
CA VAL A 582 11.15 13.52 -14.18
C VAL A 582 12.12 12.46 -13.69
N LEU A 583 12.45 11.53 -14.56
CA LEU A 583 13.41 10.47 -14.31
C LEU A 583 14.80 10.91 -14.76
N GLU A 584 15.86 10.49 -14.05
CA GLU A 584 17.25 10.78 -14.41
C GLU A 584 17.65 10.24 -15.78
N LYS A 585 16.96 9.18 -16.25
CA LYS A 585 17.20 8.51 -17.53
C LYS A 585 15.89 8.22 -18.25
N ASN A 586 15.96 8.06 -19.55
CA ASN A 586 14.83 7.57 -20.33
C ASN A 586 14.74 6.04 -20.23
N VAL A 587 13.79 5.55 -19.44
CA VAL A 587 13.60 4.10 -19.21
C VAL A 587 13.22 3.32 -20.45
N PHE A 588 12.74 3.97 -21.53
CA PHE A 588 12.49 3.31 -22.81
C PHE A 588 13.76 2.96 -23.58
N ASP A 589 14.90 3.55 -23.21
CA ASP A 589 16.22 3.31 -23.82
C ASP A 589 17.09 2.37 -22.97
N LEU A 590 16.60 1.90 -21.81
CA LEU A 590 17.32 1.04 -20.88
C LEU A 590 16.99 -0.45 -21.08
N ASP A 591 17.87 -1.32 -20.58
CA ASP A 591 17.51 -2.71 -20.33
C ASP A 591 16.37 -2.74 -19.28
N PRO A 592 15.33 -3.57 -19.47
CA PRO A 592 14.23 -3.67 -18.51
C PRO A 592 14.67 -3.89 -17.05
N HIS A 593 15.83 -4.54 -16.80
CA HIS A 593 16.37 -4.77 -15.46
C HIS A 593 17.02 -3.54 -14.81
N GLU A 594 17.13 -2.42 -15.53
CA GLU A 594 17.66 -1.16 -15.00
C GLU A 594 16.56 -0.18 -14.59
N VAL A 595 15.27 -0.47 -14.89
CA VAL A 595 14.14 0.43 -14.64
C VAL A 595 14.01 0.75 -13.15
N ALA A 596 14.04 -0.24 -12.28
CA ALA A 596 13.88 -0.09 -10.82
C ALA A 596 15.02 0.72 -10.17
N THR A 597 16.21 0.76 -10.79
CA THR A 597 17.36 1.51 -10.29
C THR A 597 17.38 2.97 -10.74
N THR A 598 16.47 3.34 -11.65
CA THR A 598 16.36 4.71 -12.15
C THR A 598 15.81 5.63 -11.07
N ARG A 599 16.51 6.74 -10.83
CA ARG A 599 16.10 7.73 -9.83
C ARG A 599 15.03 8.65 -10.39
N ILE A 600 14.10 9.07 -9.53
CA ILE A 600 13.20 10.19 -9.79
C ILE A 600 13.92 11.48 -9.37
N ASP A 601 14.20 12.35 -10.32
CA ASP A 601 14.87 13.62 -10.06
C ASP A 601 13.91 14.69 -9.55
N MET A 602 12.66 14.70 -10.05
CA MET A 602 11.64 15.66 -9.66
C MET A 602 10.27 15.00 -9.58
N THR A 603 9.49 15.41 -8.58
CA THR A 603 8.07 15.08 -8.47
C THR A 603 7.28 16.36 -8.24
N MET A 604 6.29 16.59 -9.07
CA MET A 604 5.35 17.71 -8.97
C MET A 604 3.94 17.17 -8.75
N MET A 605 3.21 17.71 -7.78
CA MET A 605 1.82 17.41 -7.50
C MET A 605 1.03 18.72 -7.39
N ASN A 606 -0.06 18.87 -8.13
CA ASN A 606 -0.83 20.12 -8.21
C ASN A 606 0.06 21.34 -8.56
N GLY A 607 1.01 21.19 -9.49
CA GLY A 607 1.91 22.28 -9.89
C GLY A 607 2.95 22.69 -8.86
N ARG A 608 3.05 21.97 -7.73
CA ARG A 608 4.03 22.19 -6.65
C ARG A 608 5.04 21.04 -6.63
N PHE A 609 6.31 21.36 -6.57
CA PHE A 609 7.34 20.35 -6.33
C PHE A 609 7.19 19.77 -4.93
N THR A 610 7.07 18.44 -4.86
CA THR A 610 7.06 17.67 -3.62
C THR A 610 8.39 16.96 -3.39
N HIS A 611 9.20 16.84 -4.47
CA HIS A 611 10.57 16.33 -4.44
C HIS A 611 11.39 16.99 -5.55
N GLY A 612 12.67 17.27 -5.28
CA GLY A 612 13.67 17.66 -6.30
C GLY A 612 13.40 19.00 -6.98
N ASP A 613 12.97 20.04 -6.23
CA ASP A 613 12.85 21.39 -6.79
C ASP A 613 14.23 21.88 -7.26
N PRO A 614 14.43 22.16 -8.57
CA PRO A 614 15.74 22.58 -9.07
C PRO A 614 16.13 24.03 -8.74
N GLY A 615 15.34 24.73 -7.91
CA GLY A 615 15.65 26.10 -7.45
C GLY A 615 15.19 27.23 -8.35
#